data_d2ffd3a33b70e0091bb0ec36a71662da
#
_entry.id   d2ffd3a33b70e0091bb0ec36a71662da
#
_cell.length_a   1.000
_cell.length_b   1.000
_cell.length_c   1.000
_cell.angle_alpha   90.00
_cell.angle_beta   90.00
_cell.angle_gamma   90.00
#
_symmetry.space_group_name_H-M   'P 1'
#
loop_
_entity.id
_entity.type
_entity.pdbx_description
1 polymer ?
#
loop_
_entity_poly.entity_id
_entity_poly.type
_entity_poly.pdbx_seq_one_letter_code
_entity_poly.pdbx_strand_id
1 'polypeptide(L)'
;MNTSAAYYSGSKEIVVKNYVPKQPDPLQIQVQPAYSGICGTDLHIFNGAMDQRVDLPHIMGHETAGTISALGTKVDGFEIGQPVTIMPLNACGKCAACCRGLSHICYQLEFLGIDTPGSFQSFWNVPAHTVHALPNTASLSHAAMIEPIAVACHDVRLGKVMKGDRVVVLGCGPIGILVALVARSIGAEVIISEINNFRLDLASSLGFTVVNPNDEDLIEYVNDWTDGAGADVIFEVTGSVSSTKTMTELVCARGTIVIVAIFGDPPPVDLFRLFWREIRIVGVRVYETQDFSQAINLVDKNILPLDSLISDIRPLDEISKSFVDLSQGADIMKILIEA
;
A
#
# COMPACT_ATOMS: atom_id res chain seq x y z
N MET A 1 -24.75 -9.10 -18.87
CA MET A 1 -24.33 -8.68 -17.53
C MET A 1 -24.45 -7.17 -17.49
N ASN A 2 -24.99 -6.61 -16.42
CA ASN A 2 -25.00 -5.16 -16.23
C ASN A 2 -23.55 -4.74 -15.91
N THR A 3 -22.99 -3.85 -16.71
CA THR A 3 -21.66 -3.29 -16.50
C THR A 3 -21.78 -1.99 -15.70
N SER A 4 -21.10 -1.91 -14.57
CA SER A 4 -21.20 -0.79 -13.64
C SER A 4 -19.82 -0.24 -13.25
N ALA A 5 -19.78 1.02 -12.87
CA ALA A 5 -18.62 1.70 -12.34
C ALA A 5 -19.01 2.65 -11.21
N ALA A 6 -18.12 2.79 -10.23
CA ALA A 6 -18.29 3.69 -9.10
C ALA A 6 -17.62 5.05 -9.40
N TYR A 7 -18.44 6.07 -9.54
CA TYR A 7 -18.00 7.44 -9.85
C TYR A 7 -17.96 8.28 -8.58
N TYR A 8 -16.77 8.73 -8.21
CA TYR A 8 -16.61 9.81 -7.23
C TYR A 8 -16.91 11.14 -7.89
N SER A 9 -17.84 11.88 -7.32
CA SER A 9 -18.33 13.15 -7.87
C SER A 9 -17.84 14.39 -7.09
N GLY A 10 -16.93 14.19 -6.15
CA GLY A 10 -16.54 15.20 -5.15
C GLY A 10 -17.43 15.13 -3.91
N SER A 11 -17.07 15.93 -2.89
CA SER A 11 -17.90 16.11 -1.68
C SER A 11 -18.30 14.81 -0.94
N LYS A 12 -17.43 13.80 -0.95
CA LYS A 12 -17.67 12.47 -0.36
C LYS A 12 -18.84 11.69 -0.98
N GLU A 13 -19.13 11.95 -2.23
CA GLU A 13 -20.20 11.28 -2.97
C GLU A 13 -19.63 10.28 -3.97
N ILE A 14 -19.98 9.00 -3.81
CA ILE A 14 -19.71 7.92 -4.79
C ILE A 14 -21.02 7.33 -5.25
N VAL A 15 -21.22 7.32 -6.58
CA VAL A 15 -22.44 6.81 -7.21
C VAL A 15 -22.08 5.69 -8.19
N VAL A 16 -22.68 4.52 -8.01
CA VAL A 16 -22.56 3.42 -8.96
C VAL A 16 -23.53 3.62 -10.11
N LYS A 17 -23.02 3.58 -11.34
CA LYS A 17 -23.82 3.76 -12.56
C LYS A 17 -23.44 2.72 -13.60
N ASN A 18 -24.42 2.32 -14.40
CA ASN A 18 -24.17 1.51 -15.60
C ASN A 18 -23.41 2.33 -16.65
N TYR A 19 -22.49 1.67 -17.36
CA TYR A 19 -21.74 2.26 -18.45
C TYR A 19 -21.51 1.24 -19.57
N VAL A 20 -21.06 1.71 -20.72
CA VAL A 20 -20.66 0.86 -21.84
C VAL A 20 -19.12 0.80 -21.85
N PRO A 21 -18.51 -0.38 -21.59
CA PRO A 21 -17.06 -0.52 -21.61
C PRO A 21 -16.49 -0.20 -22.99
N LYS A 22 -15.41 0.58 -23.03
CA LYS A 22 -14.67 0.83 -24.25
C LYS A 22 -13.79 -0.38 -24.58
N GLN A 23 -13.59 -0.67 -25.86
CA GLN A 23 -12.59 -1.63 -26.27
C GLN A 23 -11.19 -1.13 -25.92
N PRO A 24 -10.23 -2.02 -25.57
CA PRO A 24 -8.88 -1.60 -25.27
C PRO A 24 -8.17 -1.03 -26.51
N ASP A 25 -7.39 0.01 -26.33
CA ASP A 25 -6.49 0.54 -27.35
C ASP A 25 -5.45 -0.49 -27.77
N PRO A 26 -4.75 -0.34 -28.93
CA PRO A 26 -3.84 -1.36 -29.44
C PRO A 26 -2.78 -1.87 -28.47
N LEU A 27 -2.32 -1.07 -27.51
CA LEU A 27 -1.31 -1.42 -26.49
C LEU A 27 -1.89 -1.61 -25.09
N GLN A 28 -3.22 -1.72 -24.98
CA GLN A 28 -3.91 -1.92 -23.70
C GLN A 28 -4.45 -3.35 -23.56
N ILE A 29 -4.63 -3.73 -22.31
CA ILE A 29 -5.35 -4.93 -21.89
C ILE A 29 -6.61 -4.45 -21.18
N GLN A 30 -7.75 -5.06 -21.48
CA GLN A 30 -8.94 -4.92 -20.69
C GLN A 30 -8.94 -6.01 -19.61
N VAL A 31 -8.98 -5.59 -18.37
CA VAL A 31 -9.09 -6.47 -17.21
C VAL A 31 -10.52 -6.41 -16.69
N GLN A 32 -11.07 -7.55 -16.31
CA GLN A 32 -12.24 -7.66 -15.46
C GLN A 32 -11.73 -7.80 -14.02
N PRO A 33 -11.78 -6.74 -13.19
CA PRO A 33 -11.44 -6.84 -11.79
C PRO A 33 -12.30 -7.88 -11.10
N ALA A 34 -11.69 -8.76 -10.31
CA ALA A 34 -12.43 -9.64 -9.41
C ALA A 34 -12.51 -8.98 -8.03
N TYR A 35 -11.38 -8.46 -7.56
CA TYR A 35 -11.27 -7.77 -6.29
C TYR A 35 -10.37 -6.54 -6.43
N SER A 36 -10.78 -5.46 -5.75
CA SER A 36 -9.99 -4.23 -5.65
C SER A 36 -9.99 -3.72 -4.21
N GLY A 37 -8.79 -3.54 -3.63
CA GLY A 37 -8.62 -3.00 -2.28
C GLY A 37 -8.91 -1.49 -2.22
N ILE A 38 -9.48 -1.04 -1.11
CA ILE A 38 -9.56 0.40 -0.81
C ILE A 38 -8.28 0.80 -0.08
N CYS A 39 -7.56 1.79 -0.65
CA CYS A 39 -6.33 2.36 -0.11
C CYS A 39 -6.59 3.62 0.74
N GLY A 40 -5.66 3.97 1.62
CA GLY A 40 -5.66 5.27 2.29
C GLY A 40 -5.65 6.45 1.32
N THR A 41 -5.03 6.32 0.15
CA THR A 41 -5.04 7.33 -0.91
C THR A 41 -6.44 7.53 -1.49
N ASP A 42 -7.21 6.46 -1.68
CA ASP A 42 -8.62 6.57 -2.11
C ASP A 42 -9.46 7.33 -1.07
N LEU A 43 -9.17 7.13 0.23
CA LEU A 43 -9.81 7.89 1.31
C LEU A 43 -9.40 9.38 1.29
N HIS A 44 -8.15 9.71 0.92
CA HIS A 44 -7.73 11.10 0.73
C HIS A 44 -8.48 11.76 -0.43
N ILE A 45 -8.68 11.05 -1.54
CA ILE A 45 -9.53 11.52 -2.66
C ILE A 45 -10.96 11.72 -2.17
N PHE A 46 -11.56 10.70 -1.54
CA PHE A 46 -12.94 10.74 -1.03
C PHE A 46 -13.16 11.90 -0.06
N ASN A 47 -12.19 12.23 0.79
CA ASN A 47 -12.25 13.34 1.73
C ASN A 47 -11.94 14.71 1.08
N GLY A 48 -11.70 14.78 -0.22
CA GLY A 48 -11.48 16.02 -0.98
C GLY A 48 -10.05 16.57 -0.92
N ALA A 49 -9.13 15.88 -0.22
CA ALA A 49 -7.74 16.35 -0.11
C ALA A 49 -6.98 16.33 -1.44
N MET A 50 -7.50 15.61 -2.44
CA MET A 50 -6.88 15.46 -3.75
C MET A 50 -7.78 15.94 -4.90
N ASP A 51 -8.85 16.70 -4.65
CA ASP A 51 -9.78 17.18 -5.68
C ASP A 51 -9.12 18.07 -6.76
N GLN A 52 -7.96 18.67 -6.45
CA GLN A 52 -7.18 19.42 -7.45
C GLN A 52 -6.37 18.52 -8.40
N ARG A 53 -6.21 17.24 -8.05
CA ARG A 53 -5.43 16.28 -8.84
C ARG A 53 -6.30 15.37 -9.69
N VAL A 54 -7.51 15.06 -9.25
CA VAL A 54 -8.41 14.13 -9.94
C VAL A 54 -9.45 14.87 -10.78
N ASP A 55 -9.68 14.40 -12.01
CA ASP A 55 -10.73 14.93 -12.89
C ASP A 55 -12.07 14.33 -12.50
N LEU A 56 -13.03 15.16 -12.09
CA LEU A 56 -14.36 14.72 -11.68
C LEU A 56 -15.34 14.62 -12.86
N PRO A 57 -16.22 13.60 -12.94
CA PRO A 57 -16.31 12.47 -12.03
C PRO A 57 -15.18 11.44 -12.24
N HIS A 58 -14.64 10.86 -11.16
CA HIS A 58 -13.49 9.98 -11.19
C HIS A 58 -13.84 8.54 -10.75
N ILE A 59 -13.21 7.54 -11.38
CA ILE A 59 -13.27 6.13 -10.93
C ILE A 59 -11.96 5.84 -10.22
N MET A 60 -12.02 5.56 -8.92
CA MET A 60 -10.86 5.23 -8.09
C MET A 60 -10.50 3.73 -8.14
N GLY A 61 -9.52 3.34 -7.34
CA GLY A 61 -9.08 1.96 -7.14
C GLY A 61 -7.83 1.61 -7.95
N HIS A 62 -6.85 1.01 -7.26
CA HIS A 62 -5.53 0.70 -7.83
C HIS A 62 -4.89 -0.57 -7.25
N GLU A 63 -5.44 -1.15 -6.21
CA GLU A 63 -4.99 -2.41 -5.60
C GLU A 63 -5.83 -3.57 -6.16
N THR A 64 -5.47 -4.12 -7.33
CA THR A 64 -6.42 -4.94 -8.12
C THR A 64 -5.83 -6.25 -8.58
N ALA A 65 -6.67 -7.29 -8.50
CA ALA A 65 -6.49 -8.54 -9.24
C ALA A 65 -7.78 -8.92 -9.96
N GLY A 66 -7.63 -9.58 -11.09
CA GLY A 66 -8.75 -10.00 -11.94
C GLY A 66 -8.32 -10.90 -13.08
N THR A 67 -9.11 -10.94 -14.14
CA THR A 67 -8.82 -11.73 -15.35
C THR A 67 -8.84 -10.87 -16.59
N ILE A 68 -8.07 -11.25 -17.58
CA ILE A 68 -8.05 -10.57 -18.88
C ILE A 68 -9.37 -10.84 -19.62
N SER A 69 -10.09 -9.79 -20.02
CA SER A 69 -11.34 -9.89 -20.78
C SER A 69 -11.17 -9.59 -22.27
N ALA A 70 -10.21 -8.72 -22.63
CA ALA A 70 -9.88 -8.42 -24.03
C ALA A 70 -8.43 -7.94 -24.16
N LEU A 71 -7.86 -8.10 -25.34
CA LEU A 71 -6.49 -7.70 -25.70
C LEU A 71 -6.52 -6.68 -26.82
N GLY A 72 -5.71 -5.62 -26.69
CA GLY A 72 -5.42 -4.72 -27.79
C GLY A 72 -4.64 -5.40 -28.91
N THR A 73 -4.79 -4.92 -30.13
CA THR A 73 -4.31 -5.58 -31.36
C THR A 73 -2.77 -5.71 -31.47
N LYS A 74 -2.01 -5.04 -30.59
CA LYS A 74 -0.55 -5.06 -30.52
C LYS A 74 -0.03 -5.66 -29.21
N VAL A 75 -0.89 -6.32 -28.46
CA VAL A 75 -0.52 -6.99 -27.21
C VAL A 75 -0.19 -8.45 -27.49
N ASP A 76 0.98 -8.87 -27.07
CA ASP A 76 1.46 -10.24 -27.17
C ASP A 76 1.79 -10.79 -25.78
N GLY A 77 1.83 -12.13 -25.64
CA GLY A 77 2.26 -12.82 -24.42
C GLY A 77 1.19 -12.92 -23.31
N PHE A 78 -0.05 -12.58 -23.61
CA PHE A 78 -1.20 -12.72 -22.70
C PHE A 78 -2.36 -13.46 -23.37
N GLU A 79 -3.22 -14.07 -22.56
CA GLU A 79 -4.41 -14.80 -23.01
C GLU A 79 -5.67 -14.30 -22.31
N ILE A 80 -6.81 -14.34 -23.04
CA ILE A 80 -8.13 -14.05 -22.45
C ILE A 80 -8.44 -15.09 -21.37
N GLY A 81 -8.94 -14.63 -20.21
CA GLY A 81 -9.21 -15.47 -19.04
C GLY A 81 -8.00 -15.64 -18.11
N GLN A 82 -6.81 -15.21 -18.51
CA GLN A 82 -5.60 -15.29 -17.67
C GLN A 82 -5.75 -14.44 -16.40
N PRO A 83 -5.45 -14.99 -15.21
CA PRO A 83 -5.43 -14.21 -13.97
C PRO A 83 -4.24 -13.25 -13.94
N VAL A 84 -4.50 -12.02 -13.49
CA VAL A 84 -3.53 -10.92 -13.49
C VAL A 84 -3.68 -10.02 -12.28
N THR A 85 -2.60 -9.32 -11.93
CA THR A 85 -2.60 -8.14 -11.07
C THR A 85 -1.99 -6.96 -11.81
N ILE A 86 -2.24 -5.75 -11.34
CA ILE A 86 -1.85 -4.52 -12.02
C ILE A 86 -0.84 -3.76 -11.15
N MET A 87 0.29 -3.39 -11.74
CA MET A 87 1.24 -2.43 -11.19
C MET A 87 0.85 -1.02 -11.66
N PRO A 88 0.09 -0.22 -10.89
CA PRO A 88 -0.58 0.98 -11.39
C PRO A 88 0.35 2.17 -11.68
N LEU A 89 1.62 1.94 -11.97
CA LEU A 89 2.65 2.94 -12.18
C LEU A 89 3.00 3.07 -13.68
N ASN A 90 2.39 4.04 -14.38
CA ASN A 90 2.67 4.31 -15.78
C ASN A 90 3.69 5.47 -15.89
N ALA A 91 4.97 5.13 -15.98
CA ALA A 91 6.07 6.09 -16.04
C ALA A 91 6.32 6.61 -17.46
N CYS A 92 6.75 7.87 -17.59
CA CYS A 92 7.00 8.48 -18.91
C CYS A 92 8.22 7.93 -19.65
N GLY A 93 9.11 7.18 -19.01
CA GLY A 93 10.30 6.55 -19.59
C GLY A 93 11.45 7.51 -19.96
N LYS A 94 11.27 8.83 -19.92
CA LYS A 94 12.23 9.82 -20.49
C LYS A 94 12.67 10.93 -19.54
N CYS A 95 12.06 11.13 -18.38
CA CYS A 95 12.48 12.14 -17.41
C CYS A 95 13.78 11.72 -16.70
N ALA A 96 14.40 12.65 -15.98
CA ALA A 96 15.66 12.40 -15.29
C ALA A 96 15.60 11.24 -14.28
N ALA A 97 14.46 11.03 -13.62
CA ALA A 97 14.26 9.89 -12.74
C ALA A 97 14.23 8.57 -13.56
N CYS A 98 13.43 8.50 -14.62
CA CYS A 98 13.34 7.31 -15.49
C CYS A 98 14.69 6.96 -16.12
N CYS A 99 15.45 7.95 -16.61
CA CYS A 99 16.77 7.72 -17.19
C CYS A 99 17.80 7.16 -16.19
N ARG A 100 17.54 7.30 -14.89
CA ARG A 100 18.34 6.72 -13.80
C ARG A 100 17.81 5.37 -13.29
N GLY A 101 16.80 4.79 -13.94
CA GLY A 101 16.16 3.54 -13.52
C GLY A 101 15.15 3.71 -12.37
N LEU A 102 14.80 4.94 -12.01
CA LEU A 102 13.90 5.27 -10.90
C LEU A 102 12.50 5.60 -11.43
N SER A 103 11.93 4.71 -12.23
CA SER A 103 10.64 4.92 -12.91
C SER A 103 9.45 5.05 -11.94
N HIS A 104 9.51 4.39 -10.79
CA HIS A 104 8.48 4.47 -9.72
C HIS A 104 8.30 5.89 -9.15
N ILE A 105 9.33 6.72 -9.19
CA ILE A 105 9.29 8.15 -8.80
C ILE A 105 9.43 9.07 -10.02
N CYS A 106 8.89 8.66 -11.17
CA CYS A 106 8.84 9.45 -12.38
C CYS A 106 8.25 10.85 -12.12
N TYR A 107 8.87 11.89 -12.68
CA TYR A 107 8.39 13.28 -12.50
C TYR A 107 7.05 13.54 -13.21
N GLN A 108 6.68 12.67 -14.13
CA GLN A 108 5.42 12.69 -14.88
C GLN A 108 4.72 11.33 -14.73
N LEU A 109 4.74 10.79 -13.49
CA LEU A 109 4.09 9.51 -13.20
C LEU A 109 2.58 9.67 -13.36
N GLU A 110 2.02 8.85 -14.23
CA GLU A 110 0.58 8.64 -14.31
C GLU A 110 0.23 7.44 -13.43
N PHE A 111 -0.43 7.70 -12.31
CA PHE A 111 -0.83 6.65 -11.37
C PHE A 111 -2.25 6.20 -11.72
N LEU A 112 -2.38 4.97 -12.20
CA LEU A 112 -3.68 4.41 -12.63
C LEU A 112 -4.61 4.29 -11.41
N GLY A 113 -5.83 4.80 -11.53
CA GLY A 113 -6.78 4.87 -10.42
C GLY A 113 -6.73 6.18 -9.63
N ILE A 114 -5.73 7.05 -9.89
CA ILE A 114 -5.61 8.39 -9.31
C ILE A 114 -5.58 9.44 -10.42
N ASP A 115 -4.61 9.36 -11.34
CA ASP A 115 -4.46 10.31 -12.46
C ASP A 115 -5.27 9.88 -13.69
N THR A 116 -5.71 8.62 -13.73
CA THR A 116 -6.59 8.03 -14.76
C THR A 116 -7.64 7.15 -14.07
N PRO A 117 -8.74 6.78 -14.76
CA PRO A 117 -9.75 5.89 -14.20
C PRO A 117 -9.15 4.59 -13.64
N GLY A 118 -9.64 4.17 -12.49
CA GLY A 118 -9.18 3.01 -11.74
C GLY A 118 -10.08 1.78 -11.84
N SER A 119 -9.92 0.88 -10.90
CA SER A 119 -10.46 -0.48 -10.94
C SER A 119 -11.84 -0.66 -10.29
N PHE A 120 -12.42 0.35 -9.65
CA PHE A 120 -13.78 0.19 -9.10
C PHE A 120 -14.85 0.24 -10.22
N GLN A 121 -14.73 -0.70 -11.16
CA GLN A 121 -15.61 -0.87 -12.31
C GLN A 121 -15.53 -2.29 -12.87
N SER A 122 -16.55 -2.71 -13.62
CA SER A 122 -16.63 -4.07 -14.19
C SER A 122 -15.53 -4.40 -15.21
N PHE A 123 -15.03 -3.40 -15.94
CA PHE A 123 -13.94 -3.58 -16.92
C PHE A 123 -13.01 -2.38 -16.90
N TRP A 124 -11.71 -2.64 -16.83
CA TRP A 124 -10.67 -1.62 -16.71
C TRP A 124 -9.62 -1.78 -17.82
N ASN A 125 -9.46 -0.75 -18.66
CA ASN A 125 -8.42 -0.74 -19.69
C ASN A 125 -7.13 -0.16 -19.12
N VAL A 126 -6.04 -0.95 -19.17
CA VAL A 126 -4.73 -0.57 -18.64
C VAL A 126 -3.64 -0.77 -19.69
N PRO A 127 -2.53 -0.01 -19.64
CA PRO A 127 -1.36 -0.28 -20.49
C PRO A 127 -0.82 -1.71 -20.27
N ALA A 128 -0.56 -2.46 -21.33
CA ALA A 128 -0.16 -3.87 -21.22
C ALA A 128 1.11 -4.08 -20.37
N HIS A 129 2.04 -3.11 -20.36
CA HIS A 129 3.27 -3.20 -19.57
C HIS A 129 3.07 -3.07 -18.04
N THR A 130 1.89 -2.67 -17.60
CA THR A 130 1.53 -2.60 -16.17
C THR A 130 0.89 -3.88 -15.65
N VAL A 131 0.59 -4.83 -16.54
CA VAL A 131 -0.10 -6.08 -16.22
C VAL A 131 0.91 -7.17 -15.88
N HIS A 132 0.71 -7.86 -14.78
CA HIS A 132 1.52 -8.98 -14.33
C HIS A 132 0.67 -10.24 -14.25
N ALA A 133 1.11 -11.27 -15.00
CA ALA A 133 0.46 -12.58 -15.00
C ALA A 133 0.59 -13.25 -13.63
N LEU A 134 -0.47 -13.91 -13.22
CA LEU A 134 -0.53 -14.74 -12.01
C LEU A 134 -0.67 -16.21 -12.39
N PRO A 135 -0.27 -17.16 -11.51
CA PRO A 135 -0.62 -18.55 -11.67
C PRO A 135 -2.14 -18.77 -11.74
N ASN A 136 -2.60 -19.74 -12.53
CA ASN A 136 -4.03 -20.06 -12.62
C ASN A 136 -4.67 -20.51 -11.28
N THR A 137 -3.84 -20.89 -10.31
CA THR A 137 -4.24 -21.30 -8.96
C THR A 137 -4.25 -20.14 -7.97
N ALA A 138 -3.89 -18.90 -8.38
CA ALA A 138 -3.82 -17.76 -7.50
C ALA A 138 -5.19 -17.40 -6.93
N SER A 139 -5.26 -17.16 -5.62
CA SER A 139 -6.39 -16.49 -4.98
C SER A 139 -6.43 -15.03 -5.42
N LEU A 140 -7.48 -14.63 -6.16
CA LEU A 140 -7.59 -13.25 -6.65
C LEU A 140 -7.83 -12.26 -5.52
N SER A 141 -8.46 -12.66 -4.40
CA SER A 141 -8.59 -11.81 -3.21
C SER A 141 -7.24 -11.54 -2.56
N HIS A 142 -6.38 -12.56 -2.43
CA HIS A 142 -5.00 -12.35 -1.95
C HIS A 142 -4.16 -11.57 -2.97
N ALA A 143 -4.37 -11.80 -4.26
CA ALA A 143 -3.63 -11.09 -5.30
C ALA A 143 -3.99 -9.59 -5.39
N ALA A 144 -5.19 -9.17 -4.96
CA ALA A 144 -5.53 -7.76 -4.79
C ALA A 144 -4.68 -7.06 -3.71
N MET A 145 -4.06 -7.84 -2.79
CA MET A 145 -3.14 -7.32 -1.78
C MET A 145 -1.69 -7.16 -2.28
N ILE A 146 -1.36 -7.58 -3.50
CA ILE A 146 0.02 -7.54 -4.04
C ILE A 146 0.54 -6.09 -4.09
N GLU A 147 -0.31 -5.15 -4.49
CA GLU A 147 0.09 -3.73 -4.58
C GLU A 147 0.55 -3.18 -3.21
N PRO A 148 -0.24 -3.20 -2.13
CA PRO A 148 0.22 -2.72 -0.83
C PRO A 148 1.34 -3.58 -0.22
N ILE A 149 1.44 -4.87 -0.55
CA ILE A 149 2.59 -5.70 -0.16
C ILE A 149 3.86 -5.23 -0.87
N ALA A 150 3.77 -4.80 -2.13
CA ALA A 150 4.92 -4.25 -2.87
C ALA A 150 5.44 -2.95 -2.22
N VAL A 151 4.54 -2.10 -1.69
CA VAL A 151 4.93 -0.94 -0.86
C VAL A 151 5.75 -1.39 0.33
N ALA A 152 5.26 -2.37 1.10
CA ALA A 152 5.98 -2.89 2.26
C ALA A 152 7.33 -3.53 1.89
N CYS A 153 7.41 -4.26 0.77
CA CYS A 153 8.67 -4.82 0.26
C CYS A 153 9.69 -3.72 -0.06
N HIS A 154 9.24 -2.64 -0.69
CA HIS A 154 10.07 -1.48 -1.02
C HIS A 154 10.60 -0.80 0.24
N ASP A 155 9.72 -0.55 1.20
CA ASP A 155 10.05 0.12 2.45
C ASP A 155 11.11 -0.67 3.24
N VAL A 156 10.88 -1.97 3.40
CA VAL A 156 11.79 -2.89 4.11
C VAL A 156 13.13 -3.00 3.40
N ARG A 157 13.14 -3.07 2.06
CA ARG A 157 14.37 -3.11 1.26
C ARG A 157 15.18 -1.81 1.36
N LEU A 158 14.53 -0.64 1.27
CA LEU A 158 15.20 0.66 1.42
C LEU A 158 15.64 0.92 2.86
N GLY A 159 14.92 0.38 3.84
CA GLY A 159 15.33 0.31 5.24
C GLY A 159 16.58 -0.54 5.44
N LYS A 160 16.91 -1.42 4.47
CA LYS A 160 18.01 -2.40 4.53
C LYS A 160 17.88 -3.38 5.70
N VAL A 161 16.65 -3.76 6.01
CA VAL A 161 16.38 -4.73 7.07
C VAL A 161 17.07 -6.05 6.77
N MET A 162 17.75 -6.60 7.77
CA MET A 162 18.46 -7.87 7.70
C MET A 162 17.92 -8.85 8.75
N LYS A 163 18.25 -10.12 8.56
CA LYS A 163 17.94 -11.14 9.57
C LYS A 163 18.62 -10.82 10.89
N GLY A 164 17.84 -10.83 11.97
CA GLY A 164 18.30 -10.55 13.33
C GLY A 164 18.26 -9.07 13.70
N ASP A 165 17.89 -8.15 12.77
CA ASP A 165 17.69 -6.74 13.11
C ASP A 165 16.50 -6.58 14.07
N ARG A 166 16.62 -5.64 14.98
CA ARG A 166 15.54 -5.16 15.85
C ARG A 166 14.83 -4.00 15.16
N VAL A 167 13.57 -4.20 14.86
CA VAL A 167 12.74 -3.27 14.04
C VAL A 167 11.58 -2.76 14.87
N VAL A 168 11.34 -1.45 14.83
CA VAL A 168 10.13 -0.85 15.39
C VAL A 168 9.29 -0.25 14.27
N VAL A 169 8.00 -0.61 14.23
CA VAL A 169 7.02 -0.04 13.31
C VAL A 169 6.09 0.88 14.10
N LEU A 170 6.14 2.17 13.79
CA LEU A 170 5.25 3.17 14.39
C LEU A 170 3.97 3.28 13.56
N GLY A 171 2.88 2.73 14.08
CA GLY A 171 1.58 2.60 13.43
C GLY A 171 1.31 1.21 12.85
N CYS A 172 0.13 0.67 13.15
CA CYS A 172 -0.36 -0.64 12.69
C CYS A 172 -1.57 -0.53 11.75
N GLY A 173 -1.58 0.48 10.88
CA GLY A 173 -2.52 0.52 9.76
C GLY A 173 -2.18 -0.54 8.70
N PRO A 174 -2.92 -0.60 7.58
CA PRO A 174 -2.71 -1.61 6.53
C PRO A 174 -1.26 -1.70 6.03
N ILE A 175 -0.57 -0.58 5.86
CA ILE A 175 0.85 -0.58 5.46
C ILE A 175 1.76 -0.99 6.62
N GLY A 176 1.51 -0.49 7.85
CA GLY A 176 2.36 -0.81 9.00
C GLY A 176 2.38 -2.30 9.32
N ILE A 177 1.23 -2.97 9.32
CA ILE A 177 1.17 -4.43 9.53
C ILE A 177 1.86 -5.20 8.40
N LEU A 178 1.75 -4.75 7.14
CA LEU A 178 2.44 -5.38 6.01
C LEU A 178 3.96 -5.18 6.10
N VAL A 179 4.44 -3.99 6.48
CA VAL A 179 5.87 -3.73 6.75
C VAL A 179 6.39 -4.67 7.85
N ALA A 180 5.66 -4.80 8.96
CA ALA A 180 6.01 -5.70 10.05
C ALA A 180 6.09 -7.17 9.59
N LEU A 181 5.11 -7.63 8.82
CA LEU A 181 5.06 -8.99 8.27
C LEU A 181 6.21 -9.26 7.30
N VAL A 182 6.51 -8.33 6.40
CA VAL A 182 7.63 -8.45 5.45
C VAL A 182 8.97 -8.44 6.19
N ALA A 183 9.18 -7.53 7.15
CA ALA A 183 10.40 -7.50 7.96
C ALA A 183 10.61 -8.82 8.73
N ARG A 184 9.53 -9.34 9.36
CA ARG A 184 9.57 -10.63 10.05
C ARG A 184 9.86 -11.79 9.10
N SER A 185 9.37 -11.77 7.88
CA SER A 185 9.63 -12.82 6.88
C SER A 185 11.11 -12.92 6.49
N ILE A 186 11.87 -11.83 6.65
CA ILE A 186 13.33 -11.79 6.46
C ILE A 186 14.06 -12.33 7.69
N GLY A 187 13.39 -12.39 8.85
CA GLY A 187 13.92 -12.85 10.11
C GLY A 187 14.33 -11.73 11.06
N ALA A 188 13.78 -10.54 10.91
CA ALA A 188 13.88 -9.46 11.89
C ALA A 188 12.98 -9.73 13.11
N GLU A 189 13.38 -9.19 14.27
CA GLU A 189 12.57 -9.08 15.45
C GLU A 189 11.79 -7.76 15.39
N VAL A 190 10.46 -7.83 15.51
CA VAL A 190 9.61 -6.66 15.22
C VAL A 190 8.72 -6.33 16.42
N ILE A 191 8.76 -5.06 16.84
CA ILE A 191 7.79 -4.43 17.75
C ILE A 191 6.92 -3.47 16.95
N ILE A 192 5.62 -3.46 17.24
CA ILE A 192 4.64 -2.54 16.65
C ILE A 192 4.11 -1.60 17.73
N SER A 193 4.18 -0.29 17.49
CA SER A 193 3.51 0.72 18.33
C SER A 193 2.23 1.20 17.67
N GLU A 194 1.11 1.11 18.38
CA GLU A 194 -0.21 1.48 17.87
C GLU A 194 -1.11 1.95 19.03
N ILE A 195 -2.09 2.81 18.77
CA ILE A 195 -3.04 3.33 19.75
C ILE A 195 -4.46 2.76 19.60
N ASN A 196 -4.77 2.20 18.43
CA ASN A 196 -6.08 1.61 18.17
C ASN A 196 -6.14 0.16 18.68
N ASN A 197 -7.06 -0.12 19.59
CA ASN A 197 -7.17 -1.43 20.24
C ASN A 197 -7.43 -2.57 19.25
N PHE A 198 -8.32 -2.40 18.27
CA PHE A 198 -8.57 -3.42 17.24
C PHE A 198 -7.29 -3.82 16.50
N ARG A 199 -6.46 -2.83 16.14
CA ARG A 199 -5.19 -3.07 15.42
C ARG A 199 -4.13 -3.69 16.33
N LEU A 200 -4.10 -3.30 17.62
CA LEU A 200 -3.25 -3.94 18.63
C LEU A 200 -3.61 -5.41 18.79
N ASP A 201 -4.90 -5.73 18.95
CA ASP A 201 -5.39 -7.08 19.10
C ASP A 201 -5.07 -7.94 17.86
N LEU A 202 -5.27 -7.39 16.67
CA LEU A 202 -4.93 -8.06 15.42
C LEU A 202 -3.42 -8.36 15.33
N ALA A 203 -2.56 -7.36 15.57
CA ALA A 203 -1.11 -7.55 15.52
C ALA A 203 -0.64 -8.57 16.57
N SER A 204 -1.19 -8.52 17.78
CA SER A 204 -0.93 -9.49 18.84
C SER A 204 -1.36 -10.91 18.44
N SER A 205 -2.55 -11.07 17.84
CA SER A 205 -3.05 -12.35 17.34
C SER A 205 -2.15 -12.95 16.25
N LEU A 206 -1.47 -12.09 15.48
CA LEU A 206 -0.48 -12.48 14.48
C LEU A 206 0.91 -12.78 15.09
N GLY A 207 1.03 -12.70 16.42
CA GLY A 207 2.26 -13.03 17.15
C GLY A 207 3.31 -11.93 17.17
N PHE A 208 2.92 -10.66 16.99
CA PHE A 208 3.82 -9.53 17.21
C PHE A 208 3.79 -9.07 18.66
N THR A 209 4.93 -8.57 19.14
CA THR A 209 4.98 -7.73 20.32
C THR A 209 4.39 -6.36 19.97
N VAL A 210 3.43 -5.92 20.78
CA VAL A 210 2.73 -4.66 20.57
C VAL A 210 2.87 -3.74 21.78
N VAL A 211 3.02 -2.45 21.57
CA VAL A 211 3.14 -1.44 22.63
C VAL A 211 2.14 -0.31 22.32
N ASN A 212 1.23 -0.03 23.26
CA ASN A 212 0.37 1.15 23.17
C ASN A 212 1.06 2.32 23.91
N PRO A 213 1.52 3.35 23.20
CA PRO A 213 2.24 4.47 23.81
C PRO A 213 1.36 5.35 24.73
N ASN A 214 0.06 5.11 24.79
CA ASN A 214 -0.83 5.74 25.78
C ASN A 214 -0.78 5.06 27.15
N ASP A 215 -0.37 3.78 27.18
CA ASP A 215 -0.40 2.93 28.38
C ASP A 215 1.01 2.63 28.91
N GLU A 216 2.02 2.65 28.02
CA GLU A 216 3.40 2.27 28.33
C GLU A 216 4.40 3.18 27.61
N ASP A 217 5.51 3.53 28.28
CA ASP A 217 6.58 4.33 27.65
C ASP A 217 7.34 3.52 26.60
N LEU A 218 7.07 3.82 25.33
CA LEU A 218 7.69 3.15 24.20
C LEU A 218 9.22 3.28 24.17
N ILE A 219 9.75 4.42 24.65
CA ILE A 219 11.20 4.66 24.65
C ILE A 219 11.85 3.76 25.71
N GLU A 220 11.27 3.71 26.91
CA GLU A 220 11.73 2.82 27.97
C GLU A 220 11.65 1.36 27.52
N TYR A 221 10.51 0.96 26.95
CA TYR A 221 10.31 -0.40 26.44
C TYR A 221 11.39 -0.81 25.40
N VAL A 222 11.63 0.05 24.40
CA VAL A 222 12.64 -0.25 23.36
C VAL A 222 14.05 -0.23 23.93
N ASN A 223 14.36 0.64 24.88
CA ASN A 223 15.65 0.63 25.57
C ASN A 223 15.88 -0.68 26.33
N ASP A 224 14.89 -1.17 27.06
CA ASP A 224 15.01 -2.44 27.78
C ASP A 224 15.16 -3.62 26.81
N TRP A 225 14.33 -3.66 25.75
CA TRP A 225 14.41 -4.70 24.72
C TRP A 225 15.76 -4.75 23.98
N THR A 226 16.42 -3.58 23.86
CA THR A 226 17.69 -3.44 23.10
C THR A 226 18.92 -3.30 23.98
N ASP A 227 18.81 -3.49 25.30
CA ASP A 227 19.90 -3.26 26.28
C ASP A 227 20.49 -1.84 26.18
N GLY A 228 19.64 -0.84 25.88
CA GLY A 228 20.00 0.57 25.72
C GLY A 228 20.61 0.93 24.36
N ALA A 229 20.72 0.00 23.42
CA ALA A 229 21.31 0.28 22.09
C ALA A 229 20.37 1.08 21.18
N GLY A 230 19.07 0.88 21.29
CA GLY A 230 18.04 1.31 20.32
C GLY A 230 17.85 0.32 19.19
N ALA A 231 16.80 0.47 18.43
CA ALA A 231 16.43 -0.40 17.32
C ALA A 231 17.28 -0.11 16.06
N ASP A 232 17.56 -1.12 15.24
CA ASP A 232 18.33 -0.98 14.01
C ASP A 232 17.57 -0.21 12.94
N VAL A 233 16.26 -0.47 12.82
CA VAL A 233 15.40 0.19 11.84
C VAL A 233 14.08 0.63 12.47
N ILE A 234 13.69 1.87 12.21
CA ILE A 234 12.39 2.43 12.59
C ILE A 234 11.60 2.72 11.32
N PHE A 235 10.35 2.24 11.24
CA PHE A 235 9.41 2.62 10.20
C PHE A 235 8.38 3.61 10.76
N GLU A 236 8.35 4.82 10.22
CA GLU A 236 7.34 5.82 10.54
C GLU A 236 6.20 5.72 9.52
N VAL A 237 5.05 5.19 9.96
CA VAL A 237 3.90 4.87 9.10
C VAL A 237 2.63 5.61 9.55
N THR A 238 2.72 6.44 10.61
CA THR A 238 1.56 7.13 11.18
C THR A 238 1.25 8.48 10.54
N GLY A 239 2.29 9.20 10.09
CA GLY A 239 2.19 10.60 9.67
C GLY A 239 1.93 11.58 10.83
N SER A 240 2.15 11.16 12.09
CA SER A 240 1.90 12.01 13.26
C SER A 240 3.13 12.79 13.69
N VAL A 241 2.91 14.00 14.23
CA VAL A 241 3.99 14.82 14.80
C VAL A 241 4.61 14.16 16.04
N SER A 242 3.84 13.38 16.80
CA SER A 242 4.35 12.67 17.98
C SER A 242 5.35 11.59 17.58
N SER A 243 5.05 10.78 16.58
CA SER A 243 5.93 9.71 16.13
C SER A 243 7.25 10.25 15.56
N THR A 244 7.26 11.40 14.86
CA THR A 244 8.49 12.01 14.36
C THR A 244 9.42 12.51 15.47
N LYS A 245 8.88 12.89 16.62
CA LYS A 245 9.70 13.22 17.79
C LYS A 245 10.30 11.95 18.41
N THR A 246 9.49 10.91 18.54
CA THR A 246 9.89 9.66 19.20
C THR A 246 10.87 8.83 18.34
N MET A 247 10.68 8.79 16.99
CA MET A 247 11.49 7.93 16.11
C MET A 247 13.00 8.10 16.27
N THR A 248 13.47 9.33 16.53
CA THR A 248 14.91 9.61 16.70
C THR A 248 15.43 9.12 18.05
N GLU A 249 14.55 8.90 19.03
CA GLU A 249 14.90 8.39 20.34
C GLU A 249 14.98 6.87 20.39
N LEU A 250 14.24 6.21 19.53
CA LEU A 250 14.14 4.76 19.45
C LEU A 250 15.28 4.11 18.67
N VAL A 251 15.89 4.85 17.73
CA VAL A 251 16.87 4.29 16.78
C VAL A 251 18.28 4.25 17.37
N CYS A 252 19.01 3.18 17.09
CA CYS A 252 20.41 3.00 17.51
C CYS A 252 21.37 3.95 16.77
N ALA A 253 22.63 4.01 17.25
CA ALA A 253 23.68 4.71 16.52
C ALA A 253 23.93 4.06 15.16
N ARG A 254 23.96 4.88 14.08
CA ARG A 254 24.02 4.46 12.67
C ARG A 254 22.81 3.65 12.18
N GLY A 255 21.74 3.60 12.95
CA GLY A 255 20.49 2.97 12.54
C GLY A 255 19.77 3.76 11.46
N THR A 256 18.66 3.22 10.98
CA THR A 256 17.89 3.78 9.87
C THR A 256 16.47 4.12 10.30
N ILE A 257 16.01 5.31 9.94
CA ILE A 257 14.59 5.70 10.02
C ILE A 257 14.04 5.74 8.60
N VAL A 258 12.96 5.00 8.36
CA VAL A 258 12.24 4.95 7.07
C VAL A 258 10.95 5.75 7.20
N ILE A 259 10.82 6.80 6.41
CA ILE A 259 9.62 7.64 6.37
C ILE A 259 8.69 7.10 5.29
N VAL A 260 7.63 6.44 5.72
CA VAL A 260 6.62 5.78 4.88
C VAL A 260 5.37 6.66 4.76
N ALA A 261 4.99 7.32 5.83
CA ALA A 261 3.78 8.12 5.89
C ALA A 261 3.85 9.40 5.06
N ILE A 262 2.67 9.86 4.63
CA ILE A 262 2.48 11.16 3.97
C ILE A 262 2.09 12.17 5.05
N PHE A 263 2.89 13.23 5.21
CA PHE A 263 2.61 14.32 6.13
C PHE A 263 1.89 15.46 5.42
N GLY A 264 0.85 16.01 6.05
CA GLY A 264 0.16 17.20 5.53
C GLY A 264 1.03 18.46 5.63
N ASP A 265 1.70 18.62 6.79
CA ASP A 265 2.65 19.70 7.05
C ASP A 265 4.01 19.12 7.44
N PRO A 266 5.14 19.82 7.16
CA PRO A 266 6.47 19.38 7.54
C PRO A 266 6.58 19.25 9.08
N PRO A 267 6.79 18.03 9.63
CA PRO A 267 6.94 17.85 11.06
C PRO A 267 8.33 18.26 11.55
N PRO A 268 8.48 18.66 12.84
CA PRO A 268 9.80 18.88 13.42
C PRO A 268 10.55 17.55 13.58
N VAL A 269 11.85 17.58 13.26
CA VAL A 269 12.77 16.43 13.43
C VAL A 269 14.00 16.88 14.21
N ASP A 270 14.46 16.07 15.17
CA ASP A 270 15.67 16.35 15.95
C ASP A 270 16.94 16.11 15.09
N LEU A 271 17.38 17.17 14.40
CA LEU A 271 18.58 17.13 13.57
C LEU A 271 19.88 17.00 14.38
N PHE A 272 19.87 17.44 15.67
CA PHE A 272 21.04 17.28 16.52
C PHE A 272 21.29 15.80 16.82
N ARG A 273 20.24 15.05 17.11
CA ARG A 273 20.33 13.61 17.38
C ARG A 273 20.76 12.82 16.15
N LEU A 274 20.27 13.22 14.96
CA LEU A 274 20.75 12.67 13.68
C LEU A 274 22.26 12.83 13.50
N PHE A 275 22.77 14.04 13.72
CA PHE A 275 24.18 14.32 13.67
C PHE A 275 24.98 13.53 14.73
N TRP A 276 24.50 13.56 15.97
CA TRP A 276 25.23 12.98 17.11
C TRP A 276 25.41 11.47 17.03
N ARG A 277 24.42 10.77 16.46
CA ARG A 277 24.40 9.30 16.36
C ARG A 277 24.60 8.79 14.93
N GLU A 278 24.90 9.65 13.98
CA GLU A 278 25.07 9.30 12.56
C GLU A 278 23.84 8.55 11.99
N ILE A 279 22.61 8.93 12.40
CA ILE A 279 21.37 8.28 11.99
C ILE A 279 21.08 8.57 10.52
N ARG A 280 20.64 7.58 9.78
CA ARG A 280 20.17 7.71 8.41
C ARG A 280 18.67 7.85 8.36
N ILE A 281 18.15 8.87 7.67
CA ILE A 281 16.73 8.96 7.30
C ILE A 281 16.60 8.70 5.80
N VAL A 282 15.63 7.87 5.42
CA VAL A 282 15.29 7.59 4.03
C VAL A 282 13.78 7.75 3.82
N GLY A 283 13.38 8.56 2.84
CA GLY A 283 12.00 8.62 2.36
C GLY A 283 11.75 7.52 1.35
N VAL A 284 10.57 6.94 1.40
CA VAL A 284 10.13 5.90 0.47
C VAL A 284 8.82 6.31 -0.20
N ARG A 285 8.57 5.78 -1.39
CA ARG A 285 7.32 6.06 -2.12
C ARG A 285 7.04 4.94 -3.11
N VAL A 286 5.84 4.40 -3.05
CA VAL A 286 5.39 3.32 -3.93
C VAL A 286 6.41 2.17 -3.97
N TYR A 287 6.82 1.66 -5.13
CA TYR A 287 7.73 0.51 -5.21
C TYR A 287 8.37 0.42 -6.60
N GLU A 288 9.45 -0.31 -6.70
CA GLU A 288 10.09 -0.69 -7.95
C GLU A 288 9.54 -2.04 -8.45
N THR A 289 9.76 -2.37 -9.72
CA THR A 289 9.31 -3.64 -10.34
C THR A 289 9.82 -4.87 -9.56
N GLN A 290 11.03 -4.82 -9.01
CA GLN A 290 11.57 -5.90 -8.18
C GLN A 290 10.77 -6.14 -6.90
N ASP A 291 10.25 -5.08 -6.27
CA ASP A 291 9.45 -5.15 -5.06
C ASP A 291 8.06 -5.73 -5.36
N PHE A 292 7.49 -5.35 -6.50
CA PHE A 292 6.23 -5.91 -6.99
C PHE A 292 6.37 -7.41 -7.30
N SER A 293 7.47 -7.82 -7.93
CA SER A 293 7.78 -9.23 -8.17
C SER A 293 7.97 -10.01 -6.86
N GLN A 294 8.59 -9.39 -5.85
CA GLN A 294 8.74 -9.98 -4.52
C GLN A 294 7.36 -10.15 -3.85
N ALA A 295 6.47 -9.17 -3.97
CA ALA A 295 5.11 -9.24 -3.43
C ALA A 295 4.31 -10.38 -4.08
N ILE A 296 4.38 -10.54 -5.41
CA ILE A 296 3.78 -11.69 -6.11
C ILE A 296 4.28 -13.01 -5.52
N ASN A 297 5.60 -13.14 -5.31
CA ASN A 297 6.20 -14.35 -4.76
C ASN A 297 5.76 -14.63 -3.30
N LEU A 298 5.60 -13.59 -2.48
CA LEU A 298 5.12 -13.74 -1.10
C LEU A 298 3.67 -14.23 -1.06
N VAL A 299 2.82 -13.72 -1.96
CA VAL A 299 1.42 -14.13 -2.10
C VAL A 299 1.33 -15.55 -2.67
N ASP A 300 2.03 -15.85 -3.75
CA ASP A 300 2.01 -17.18 -4.40
C ASP A 300 2.47 -18.29 -3.44
N LYS A 301 3.46 -18.02 -2.61
CA LYS A 301 3.95 -18.96 -1.59
C LYS A 301 3.16 -18.96 -0.29
N ASN A 302 2.09 -18.16 -0.19
CA ASN A 302 1.25 -18.04 1.00
C ASN A 302 2.06 -17.77 2.30
N ILE A 303 3.07 -16.88 2.21
CA ILE A 303 3.97 -16.58 3.34
C ILE A 303 3.29 -15.64 4.35
N LEU A 304 2.40 -14.77 3.87
CA LEU A 304 1.72 -13.76 4.67
C LEU A 304 0.29 -14.22 5.03
N PRO A 305 -0.20 -13.97 6.26
CA PRO A 305 -1.53 -14.37 6.72
C PRO A 305 -2.61 -13.41 6.20
N LEU A 306 -2.81 -13.34 4.88
CA LEU A 306 -3.65 -12.33 4.23
C LEU A 306 -5.13 -12.44 4.60
N ASP A 307 -5.64 -13.64 4.86
CA ASP A 307 -7.02 -13.84 5.33
C ASP A 307 -7.32 -13.08 6.62
N SER A 308 -6.32 -12.94 7.51
CA SER A 308 -6.48 -12.17 8.76
C SER A 308 -6.48 -10.65 8.53
N LEU A 309 -5.98 -10.18 7.41
CA LEU A 309 -5.90 -8.76 7.07
C LEU A 309 -7.11 -8.27 6.25
N ILE A 310 -7.72 -9.15 5.46
CA ILE A 310 -8.94 -8.85 4.71
C ILE A 310 -10.12 -8.93 5.67
N SER A 311 -10.54 -7.78 6.19
CA SER A 311 -11.63 -7.72 7.18
C SER A 311 -13.00 -7.93 6.56
N ASP A 312 -13.18 -7.55 5.29
CA ASP A 312 -14.47 -7.63 4.62
C ASP A 312 -14.30 -7.65 3.10
N ILE A 313 -15.23 -8.33 2.42
CA ILE A 313 -15.36 -8.31 0.96
C ILE A 313 -16.77 -7.85 0.65
N ARG A 314 -16.91 -6.75 -0.09
CA ARG A 314 -18.20 -6.13 -0.37
C ARG A 314 -18.42 -5.97 -1.86
N PRO A 315 -19.66 -6.10 -2.34
CA PRO A 315 -19.98 -5.86 -3.75
C PRO A 315 -19.82 -4.37 -4.10
N LEU A 316 -19.63 -4.08 -5.39
CA LEU A 316 -19.39 -2.73 -5.90
C LEU A 316 -20.50 -1.75 -5.52
N ASP A 317 -21.73 -2.17 -5.41
CA ASP A 317 -22.87 -1.31 -5.02
C ASP A 317 -22.83 -0.87 -3.54
N GLU A 318 -22.03 -1.52 -2.69
CA GLU A 318 -21.78 -1.12 -1.30
C GLU A 318 -20.53 -0.22 -1.13
N ILE A 319 -19.87 0.18 -2.22
CA ILE A 319 -18.61 0.92 -2.16
C ILE A 319 -18.74 2.24 -1.39
N SER A 320 -19.81 2.99 -1.58
CA SER A 320 -20.04 4.26 -0.87
C SER A 320 -20.07 4.06 0.65
N LYS A 321 -20.76 3.01 1.11
CA LYS A 321 -20.79 2.63 2.53
C LYS A 321 -19.41 2.22 3.03
N SER A 322 -18.65 1.48 2.22
CA SER A 322 -17.29 1.04 2.55
C SER A 322 -16.36 2.22 2.83
N PHE A 323 -16.43 3.28 2.01
CA PHE A 323 -15.66 4.51 2.22
C PHE A 323 -16.09 5.26 3.48
N VAL A 324 -17.38 5.30 3.77
CA VAL A 324 -17.91 5.93 5.00
C VAL A 324 -17.42 5.18 6.24
N ASP A 325 -17.55 3.84 6.27
CA ASP A 325 -17.12 3.01 7.39
C ASP A 325 -15.63 3.20 7.69
N LEU A 326 -14.78 3.15 6.65
CA LEU A 326 -13.33 3.40 6.79
C LEU A 326 -13.01 4.83 7.26
N SER A 327 -13.73 5.84 6.78
CA SER A 327 -13.52 7.24 7.17
C SER A 327 -13.93 7.51 8.61
N GLN A 328 -14.85 6.73 9.17
CA GLN A 328 -15.32 6.84 10.55
C GLN A 328 -14.46 6.03 11.54
N GLY A 329 -13.41 5.35 11.07
CA GLY A 329 -12.50 4.58 11.91
C GLY A 329 -13.10 3.29 12.45
N ALA A 330 -13.93 2.62 11.64
CA ALA A 330 -14.45 1.29 11.97
C ALA A 330 -13.31 0.29 12.25
N ASP A 331 -13.62 -0.77 12.99
CA ASP A 331 -12.69 -1.89 13.29
C ASP A 331 -12.45 -2.75 12.04
N ILE A 332 -11.77 -2.14 11.07
CA ILE A 332 -11.51 -2.70 9.74
C ILE A 332 -10.03 -2.48 9.40
N MET A 333 -9.37 -3.52 8.92
CA MET A 333 -7.99 -3.42 8.41
C MET A 333 -7.99 -3.18 6.90
N LYS A 334 -8.65 -4.03 6.11
CA LYS A 334 -8.77 -3.91 4.66
C LYS A 334 -10.14 -4.34 4.18
N ILE A 335 -10.75 -3.54 3.31
CA ILE A 335 -11.93 -3.92 2.53
C ILE A 335 -11.50 -4.18 1.09
N LEU A 336 -11.95 -5.29 0.54
CA LEU A 336 -11.90 -5.56 -0.90
C LEU A 336 -13.29 -5.33 -1.49
N ILE A 337 -13.33 -4.66 -2.63
CA ILE A 337 -14.53 -4.50 -3.44
C ILE A 337 -14.54 -5.58 -4.52
N GLU A 338 -15.60 -6.38 -4.54
CA GLU A 338 -15.90 -7.35 -5.59
C GLU A 338 -16.66 -6.64 -6.71
N ALA A 339 -16.10 -6.64 -7.95
CA ALA A 339 -16.57 -5.81 -9.08
C ALA A 339 -17.46 -6.56 -10.07
#